data_d08aa664a7bb13e6020cedaf4f2ba0ba
#
_entry.id   d08aa664a7bb13e6020cedaf4f2ba0ba
#
_cell.length_a   1.000
_cell.length_b   1.000
_cell.length_c   1.000
_cell.angle_alpha   90.00
_cell.angle_beta   90.00
_cell.angle_gamma   90.00
#
_symmetry.space_group_name_H-M   'P 1'
#
loop_
_entity.id
_entity.type
_entity.pdbx_description
1 polymer ?
#
loop_
_entity_poly.entity_id
_entity_poly.type
_entity_poly.pdbx_seq_one_letter_code
_entity_poly.pdbx_strand_id
1 'polypeptide(L)'
;MLTTRLGYSAILGVIALMSTACNNGSDTDMSYKAAINDHFKAYPVCIWSQPKKFPVQAATSDDAKTEGYDALTQEGLLTRTTGEKKVLIVVSKQVNNYDLSDKGRTSWTPDSTQPGYGNFCYGHREVTSIDNSTLGTNSEGAKTVAVTYHYQIASVADWANSPEMKTAYPGLASSLGSNPSDNATLVMTGDHWAYTK
;
A
#
# COMPACT_ATOMS: atom_id res chain seq x y z
N MET A 1 46.80 78.03 -26.02
CA MET A 1 47.18 76.63 -26.01
C MET A 1 46.42 75.95 -24.88
N LEU A 2 45.35 75.25 -25.23
CA LEU A 2 44.43 74.58 -24.28
C LEU A 2 44.62 73.09 -24.40
N THR A 3 45.09 72.42 -23.37
CA THR A 3 45.29 70.98 -23.33
C THR A 3 44.12 70.37 -22.55
N THR A 4 43.21 69.73 -23.25
CA THR A 4 42.03 69.03 -22.70
C THR A 4 42.49 67.66 -22.22
N ARG A 5 42.29 67.34 -20.91
CA ARG A 5 42.50 65.99 -20.35
C ARG A 5 41.15 65.25 -20.36
N LEU A 6 41.13 64.15 -21.11
CA LEU A 6 40.04 63.13 -21.05
C LEU A 6 40.20 62.30 -19.80
N GLY A 7 39.19 62.31 -18.94
CA GLY A 7 39.08 61.36 -17.81
C GLY A 7 38.40 60.08 -18.27
N TYR A 8 39.04 58.94 -18.10
CA TYR A 8 38.45 57.64 -18.25
C TYR A 8 37.73 57.24 -16.95
N SER A 9 36.40 57.13 -17.00
CA SER A 9 35.63 56.54 -15.91
C SER A 9 35.57 55.04 -16.13
N ALA A 10 36.21 54.26 -15.26
CA ALA A 10 36.11 52.81 -15.22
C ALA A 10 34.82 52.42 -14.48
N ILE A 11 33.86 51.87 -15.19
CA ILE A 11 32.65 51.27 -14.61
C ILE A 11 33.00 49.84 -14.19
N LEU A 12 33.17 49.62 -12.89
CA LEU A 12 33.22 48.25 -12.31
C LEU A 12 31.81 47.64 -12.35
N GLY A 13 31.59 46.74 -13.27
CA GLY A 13 30.40 45.87 -13.30
C GLY A 13 30.51 44.83 -12.21
N VAL A 14 29.65 44.95 -11.18
CA VAL A 14 29.44 43.90 -10.18
C VAL A 14 28.58 42.79 -10.83
N ILE A 15 29.23 41.67 -11.20
CA ILE A 15 28.53 40.46 -11.60
C ILE A 15 28.00 39.80 -10.34
N ALA A 16 26.70 39.97 -10.04
CA ALA A 16 26.00 39.21 -9.04
C ALA A 16 25.86 37.76 -9.53
N LEU A 17 26.67 36.87 -9.01
CA LEU A 17 26.49 35.42 -9.16
C LEU A 17 25.22 35.06 -8.38
N MET A 18 24.09 34.95 -9.10
CA MET A 18 22.89 34.27 -8.57
C MET A 18 23.22 32.79 -8.49
N SER A 19 23.61 32.32 -7.31
CA SER A 19 23.62 30.90 -6.97
C SER A 19 22.15 30.44 -6.95
N THR A 20 21.68 29.80 -8.05
CA THR A 20 20.47 28.99 -8.03
C THR A 20 20.74 27.84 -7.07
N ALA A 21 20.25 27.97 -5.83
CA ALA A 21 20.14 26.84 -4.93
C ALA A 21 19.15 25.88 -5.57
N CYS A 22 19.65 24.87 -6.30
CA CYS A 22 18.85 23.72 -6.71
C CYS A 22 18.26 23.12 -5.44
N ASN A 23 16.95 23.04 -5.40
CA ASN A 23 16.20 22.44 -4.30
C ASN A 23 16.35 20.92 -4.40
N ASN A 24 17.54 20.40 -4.05
CA ASN A 24 17.87 18.97 -4.12
C ASN A 24 16.98 18.12 -3.18
N GLY A 25 16.27 18.73 -2.24
CA GLY A 25 15.37 18.04 -1.32
C GLY A 25 14.17 17.40 -2.01
N SER A 26 13.50 18.12 -2.92
CA SER A 26 12.29 17.60 -3.58
C SER A 26 12.56 16.44 -4.54
N ASP A 27 13.68 16.45 -5.26
CA ASP A 27 14.07 15.37 -6.18
C ASP A 27 14.48 14.12 -5.40
N THR A 28 15.13 14.30 -4.25
CA THR A 28 15.52 13.21 -3.36
C THR A 28 14.30 12.55 -2.72
N ASP A 29 13.35 13.34 -2.21
CA ASP A 29 12.10 12.84 -1.64
C ASP A 29 11.27 12.09 -2.68
N MET A 30 11.20 12.57 -3.92
CA MET A 30 10.53 11.86 -5.02
C MET A 30 11.16 10.50 -5.30
N SER A 31 12.48 10.39 -5.25
CA SER A 31 13.18 9.11 -5.46
C SER A 31 12.93 8.11 -4.32
N TYR A 32 12.84 8.57 -3.08
CA TYR A 32 12.49 7.73 -1.93
C TYR A 32 11.02 7.26 -2.02
N LYS A 33 10.10 8.18 -2.34
CA LYS A 33 8.69 7.83 -2.58
C LYS A 33 8.54 6.78 -3.67
N ALA A 34 9.25 6.94 -4.78
CA ALA A 34 9.21 5.98 -5.88
C ALA A 34 9.67 4.58 -5.42
N ALA A 35 10.80 4.48 -4.72
CA ALA A 35 11.32 3.21 -4.23
C ALA A 35 10.37 2.52 -3.23
N ILE A 36 9.76 3.28 -2.32
CA ILE A 36 8.80 2.76 -1.35
C ILE A 36 7.51 2.32 -2.06
N ASN A 37 6.99 3.13 -2.97
CA ASN A 37 5.76 2.81 -3.71
C ASN A 37 5.94 1.59 -4.63
N ASP A 38 7.08 1.44 -5.29
CA ASP A 38 7.37 0.27 -6.13
C ASP A 38 7.41 -1.02 -5.32
N HIS A 39 7.96 -0.96 -4.10
CA HIS A 39 7.89 -2.09 -3.17
C HIS A 39 6.43 -2.44 -2.85
N PHE A 40 5.61 -1.49 -2.41
CA PHE A 40 4.25 -1.75 -1.96
C PHE A 40 3.27 -2.09 -3.08
N LYS A 41 3.54 -1.75 -4.35
CA LYS A 41 2.78 -2.27 -5.49
C LYS A 41 2.86 -3.79 -5.61
N ALA A 42 4.00 -4.39 -5.25
CA ALA A 42 4.18 -5.83 -5.25
C ALA A 42 3.58 -6.52 -4.01
N TYR A 43 3.20 -5.75 -2.98
CA TYR A 43 2.66 -6.26 -1.71
C TYR A 43 1.31 -5.61 -1.40
N PRO A 44 0.23 -6.05 -2.07
CA PRO A 44 -1.09 -5.47 -1.89
C PRO A 44 -1.63 -5.70 -0.48
N VAL A 45 -2.54 -4.82 -0.06
CA VAL A 45 -3.24 -4.93 1.22
C VAL A 45 -4.51 -5.72 1.03
N CYS A 46 -4.72 -6.74 1.88
CA CYS A 46 -5.79 -7.71 1.72
C CYS A 46 -6.64 -7.81 3.01
N ILE A 47 -7.85 -8.35 2.89
CA ILE A 47 -8.80 -8.41 4.02
C ILE A 47 -8.41 -9.43 5.09
N TRP A 48 -7.72 -10.50 4.74
CA TRP A 48 -7.27 -11.52 5.70
C TRP A 48 -5.76 -11.48 5.88
N SER A 49 -5.30 -11.64 7.11
CA SER A 49 -3.87 -11.78 7.44
C SER A 49 -3.28 -13.11 6.94
N GLN A 50 -4.12 -14.13 6.75
CA GLN A 50 -3.73 -15.43 6.22
C GLN A 50 -4.58 -15.77 5.00
N PRO A 51 -4.00 -16.33 3.93
CA PRO A 51 -4.73 -16.76 2.75
C PRO A 51 -5.84 -17.75 3.11
N LYS A 52 -6.94 -17.72 2.36
CA LYS A 52 -8.07 -18.63 2.51
C LYS A 52 -8.16 -19.57 1.32
N LYS A 53 -8.81 -20.71 1.52
CA LYS A 53 -9.14 -21.65 0.44
C LYS A 53 -10.66 -21.83 0.40
N PHE A 54 -11.23 -21.65 -0.78
CA PHE A 54 -12.65 -21.91 -1.01
C PHE A 54 -12.85 -23.28 -1.70
N PRO A 55 -14.02 -23.95 -1.46
CA PRO A 55 -15.14 -23.49 -0.66
C PRO A 55 -14.90 -23.59 0.84
N VAL A 56 -15.59 -22.72 1.62
CA VAL A 56 -15.60 -22.76 3.07
C VAL A 56 -17.01 -23.00 3.58
N GLN A 57 -17.11 -23.57 4.79
CA GLN A 57 -18.38 -23.86 5.46
C GLN A 57 -18.40 -23.23 6.84
N ALA A 58 -19.50 -22.55 7.18
CA ALA A 58 -19.75 -22.00 8.51
C ALA A 58 -21.14 -22.40 9.01
N ALA A 59 -21.28 -22.65 10.31
CA ALA A 59 -22.60 -22.86 10.90
C ALA A 59 -23.43 -21.57 10.78
N THR A 60 -24.71 -21.68 10.45
CA THR A 60 -25.61 -20.51 10.33
C THR A 60 -25.78 -19.72 11.63
N SER A 61 -25.48 -20.34 12.76
CA SER A 61 -25.51 -19.74 14.10
C SER A 61 -24.16 -19.14 14.55
N ASP A 62 -23.16 -19.11 13.69
CA ASP A 62 -21.82 -18.58 13.99
C ASP A 62 -21.66 -17.23 13.27
N ASP A 63 -22.31 -16.20 13.81
CA ASP A 63 -22.33 -14.85 13.22
C ASP A 63 -20.92 -14.31 13.00
N ALA A 64 -20.01 -14.55 13.94
CA ALA A 64 -18.62 -14.10 13.84
C ALA A 64 -17.87 -14.68 12.61
N LYS A 65 -18.29 -15.86 12.13
CA LYS A 65 -17.72 -16.45 10.91
C LYS A 65 -18.50 -16.12 9.65
N THR A 66 -19.82 -15.93 9.77
CA THR A 66 -20.68 -15.70 8.60
C THR A 66 -20.71 -14.25 8.17
N GLU A 67 -20.63 -13.28 9.09
CA GLU A 67 -20.73 -11.85 8.80
C GLU A 67 -19.76 -11.40 7.67
N GLY A 68 -18.49 -11.76 7.75
CA GLY A 68 -17.52 -11.40 6.73
C GLY A 68 -17.79 -12.07 5.38
N TYR A 69 -18.18 -13.35 5.37
CA TYR A 69 -18.52 -14.05 4.13
C TYR A 69 -19.85 -13.56 3.54
N ASP A 70 -20.79 -13.17 4.37
CA ASP A 70 -22.07 -12.60 3.93
C ASP A 70 -21.87 -11.21 3.29
N ALA A 71 -21.02 -10.37 3.85
CA ALA A 71 -20.63 -9.11 3.24
C ALA A 71 -19.99 -9.31 1.86
N LEU A 72 -19.05 -10.27 1.75
CA LEU A 72 -18.46 -10.64 0.45
C LEU A 72 -19.48 -11.20 -0.54
N THR A 73 -20.50 -11.89 -0.05
CA THR A 73 -21.61 -12.39 -0.88
C THR A 73 -22.47 -11.24 -1.38
N GLN A 74 -22.77 -10.24 -0.55
CA GLN A 74 -23.51 -9.03 -0.94
C GLN A 74 -22.76 -8.24 -2.02
N GLU A 75 -21.43 -8.17 -1.93
CA GLU A 75 -20.59 -7.58 -2.96
C GLU A 75 -20.46 -8.43 -4.24
N GLY A 76 -21.06 -9.62 -4.23
CA GLY A 76 -21.03 -10.55 -5.34
C GLY A 76 -19.66 -11.24 -5.54
N LEU A 77 -18.79 -11.20 -4.55
CA LEU A 77 -17.48 -11.88 -4.59
C LEU A 77 -17.60 -13.36 -4.22
N LEU A 78 -18.56 -13.70 -3.38
CA LEU A 78 -18.89 -15.08 -3.03
C LEU A 78 -20.29 -15.43 -3.46
N THR A 79 -20.52 -16.73 -3.65
CA THR A 79 -21.84 -17.35 -3.67
C THR A 79 -22.09 -18.03 -2.33
N ARG A 80 -23.37 -18.08 -1.89
CA ARG A 80 -23.78 -18.76 -0.66
C ARG A 80 -24.88 -19.75 -0.96
N THR A 81 -24.75 -20.96 -0.44
CA THR A 81 -25.83 -21.97 -0.41
C THR A 81 -25.98 -22.50 1.01
N THR A 82 -27.21 -22.70 1.45
CA THR A 82 -27.50 -23.27 2.78
C THR A 82 -27.76 -24.76 2.65
N GLY A 83 -27.24 -25.53 3.59
CA GLY A 83 -27.40 -26.98 3.62
C GLY A 83 -27.31 -27.51 5.06
N GLU A 84 -27.42 -28.82 5.18
CA GLU A 84 -27.32 -29.51 6.48
C GLU A 84 -26.00 -30.29 6.54
N LYS A 85 -25.32 -30.19 7.68
CA LYS A 85 -24.14 -30.99 8.01
C LYS A 85 -24.49 -31.93 9.15
N LYS A 86 -24.41 -33.24 8.91
CA LYS A 86 -24.54 -34.26 9.95
C LYS A 86 -23.32 -34.12 10.90
N VAL A 87 -23.60 -33.96 12.18
CA VAL A 87 -22.59 -33.88 13.24
C VAL A 87 -22.52 -35.19 14.00
N LEU A 88 -23.66 -35.85 14.21
CA LEU A 88 -23.82 -37.17 14.79
C LEU A 88 -24.90 -37.92 14.01
N ILE A 89 -25.09 -39.22 14.32
CA ILE A 89 -26.04 -40.08 13.60
C ILE A 89 -27.48 -39.48 13.57
N VAL A 90 -27.85 -38.71 14.59
CA VAL A 90 -29.22 -38.15 14.75
C VAL A 90 -29.23 -36.62 14.88
N VAL A 91 -28.08 -35.95 14.74
CA VAL A 91 -27.96 -34.49 14.88
C VAL A 91 -27.39 -33.89 13.63
N SER A 92 -28.15 -32.98 13.01
CA SER A 92 -27.66 -32.13 11.93
C SER A 92 -27.61 -30.67 12.37
N LYS A 93 -26.67 -29.91 11.78
CA LYS A 93 -26.60 -28.45 11.92
C LYS A 93 -26.80 -27.82 10.57
N GLN A 94 -27.48 -26.68 10.53
CA GLN A 94 -27.54 -25.86 9.34
C GLN A 94 -26.23 -25.13 9.12
N VAL A 95 -25.76 -25.13 7.90
CA VAL A 95 -24.49 -24.54 7.51
C VAL A 95 -24.67 -23.75 6.22
N ASN A 96 -23.95 -22.65 6.13
CA ASN A 96 -23.73 -21.93 4.89
C ASN A 96 -22.43 -22.43 4.24
N ASN A 97 -22.51 -22.71 2.93
CA ASN A 97 -21.36 -23.02 2.09
C ASN A 97 -21.08 -21.78 1.24
N TYR A 98 -19.88 -21.29 1.28
CA TYR A 98 -19.43 -20.13 0.51
C TYR A 98 -18.39 -20.58 -0.49
N ASP A 99 -18.53 -20.13 -1.74
CA ASP A 99 -17.54 -20.36 -2.80
C ASP A 99 -17.31 -19.08 -3.60
N LEU A 100 -16.21 -19.03 -4.33
CA LEU A 100 -15.90 -17.91 -5.20
C LEU A 100 -16.95 -17.80 -6.32
N SER A 101 -17.54 -16.63 -6.49
CA SER A 101 -18.34 -16.30 -7.66
C SER A 101 -17.44 -16.06 -8.88
N ASP A 102 -18.01 -15.83 -10.06
CA ASP A 102 -17.22 -15.43 -11.23
C ASP A 102 -16.53 -14.06 -11.01
N LYS A 103 -17.23 -13.08 -10.42
CA LYS A 103 -16.64 -11.81 -10.00
C LYS A 103 -15.55 -12.03 -8.95
N GLY A 104 -15.80 -12.92 -7.98
CA GLY A 104 -14.82 -13.27 -6.97
C GLY A 104 -13.56 -13.87 -7.55
N ARG A 105 -13.65 -14.78 -8.52
CA ARG A 105 -12.47 -15.37 -9.17
C ARG A 105 -11.60 -14.34 -9.89
N THR A 106 -12.20 -13.32 -10.50
CA THR A 106 -11.45 -12.22 -11.15
C THR A 106 -10.79 -11.25 -10.14
N SER A 107 -11.35 -11.14 -8.94
CA SER A 107 -10.83 -10.30 -7.85
C SER A 107 -9.92 -11.05 -6.88
N TRP A 108 -9.77 -12.37 -7.08
CA TRP A 108 -8.98 -13.23 -6.21
C TRP A 108 -7.50 -13.12 -6.49
N THR A 109 -6.71 -12.83 -5.48
CA THR A 109 -5.25 -12.85 -5.55
C THR A 109 -4.75 -14.20 -5.04
N PRO A 110 -4.26 -15.09 -5.92
CA PRO A 110 -3.74 -16.38 -5.50
C PRO A 110 -2.49 -16.23 -4.63
N ASP A 111 -2.35 -17.11 -3.64
CA ASP A 111 -1.12 -17.22 -2.87
C ASP A 111 -0.05 -17.97 -3.69
N SER A 112 1.14 -17.39 -3.81
CA SER A 112 2.23 -17.96 -4.62
C SER A 112 2.88 -19.20 -3.98
N THR A 113 2.67 -19.37 -2.66
CA THR A 113 3.31 -20.45 -1.88
C THR A 113 2.35 -21.60 -1.55
N GLN A 114 1.04 -21.33 -1.60
CA GLN A 114 0.00 -22.29 -1.19
C GLN A 114 -1.03 -22.48 -2.30
N PRO A 115 -0.87 -23.48 -3.19
CA PRO A 115 -1.81 -23.73 -4.30
C PRO A 115 -3.27 -23.86 -3.85
N GLY A 116 -4.15 -23.09 -4.48
CA GLY A 116 -5.59 -23.05 -4.19
C GLY A 116 -5.97 -22.14 -3.01
N TYR A 117 -5.01 -21.54 -2.33
CA TYR A 117 -5.24 -20.47 -1.37
C TYR A 117 -5.09 -19.10 -2.02
N GLY A 118 -5.59 -18.06 -1.38
CA GLY A 118 -5.48 -16.68 -1.84
C GLY A 118 -6.22 -15.72 -0.92
N ASN A 119 -6.42 -14.51 -1.41
CA ASN A 119 -7.01 -13.42 -0.63
C ASN A 119 -7.80 -12.47 -1.53
N PHE A 120 -8.69 -11.68 -0.95
CA PHE A 120 -9.24 -10.48 -1.59
C PHE A 120 -8.41 -9.28 -1.18
N CYS A 121 -7.61 -8.77 -2.13
CA CYS A 121 -6.75 -7.62 -1.90
C CYS A 121 -7.44 -6.38 -2.46
N TYR A 122 -7.46 -5.31 -1.66
CA TYR A 122 -8.30 -4.14 -1.94
C TYR A 122 -7.53 -2.88 -2.33
N GLY A 123 -6.21 -2.92 -2.32
CA GLY A 123 -5.37 -1.79 -2.71
C GLY A 123 -3.91 -2.01 -2.35
N HIS A 124 -3.12 -0.96 -2.44
CA HIS A 124 -1.72 -0.96 -2.02
C HIS A 124 -1.39 0.34 -1.27
N ARG A 125 -0.32 0.32 -0.48
CA ARG A 125 0.16 1.53 0.19
C ARG A 125 0.78 2.47 -0.82
N GLU A 126 0.48 3.76 -0.70
CA GLU A 126 1.08 4.83 -1.48
C GLU A 126 1.54 5.95 -0.55
N VAL A 127 2.80 6.35 -0.67
CA VAL A 127 3.40 7.39 0.16
C VAL A 127 2.79 8.74 -0.19
N THR A 128 2.24 9.43 0.81
CA THR A 128 1.68 10.78 0.67
C THR A 128 2.73 11.85 0.91
N SER A 129 3.55 11.70 1.97
CA SER A 129 4.62 12.63 2.32
C SER A 129 5.84 11.91 2.90
N ILE A 130 7.01 12.50 2.74
CA ILE A 130 8.21 12.17 3.49
C ILE A 130 8.34 13.18 4.61
N ASP A 131 8.45 12.71 5.86
CA ASP A 131 8.57 13.58 7.02
C ASP A 131 10.02 13.82 7.39
N ASN A 132 10.84 12.78 7.29
CA ASN A 132 12.27 12.84 7.59
C ASN A 132 13.04 11.78 6.83
N SER A 133 14.31 12.07 6.56
CA SER A 133 15.26 11.11 5.99
C SER A 133 16.64 11.26 6.61
N THR A 134 17.30 10.14 6.91
CA THR A 134 18.65 10.13 7.50
C THR A 134 19.54 9.19 6.70
N LEU A 135 20.56 9.75 6.06
CA LEU A 135 21.56 8.98 5.32
C LEU A 135 22.45 8.17 6.27
N GLY A 136 22.85 7.00 5.80
CA GLY A 136 23.74 6.09 6.51
C GLY A 136 24.55 5.22 5.55
N THR A 137 25.19 4.21 6.13
CA THR A 137 25.94 3.18 5.40
C THR A 137 25.73 1.86 6.11
N ASN A 138 25.44 0.80 5.36
CA ASN A 138 25.30 -0.54 5.94
C ASN A 138 26.67 -1.19 6.19
N SER A 139 26.68 -2.39 6.78
CA SER A 139 27.90 -3.14 7.10
C SER A 139 28.73 -3.53 5.87
N GLU A 140 28.14 -3.53 4.69
CA GLU A 140 28.78 -3.86 3.42
C GLU A 140 29.32 -2.61 2.69
N GLY A 141 29.18 -1.41 3.29
CA GLY A 141 29.64 -0.15 2.73
C GLY A 141 28.67 0.48 1.71
N ALA A 142 27.46 -0.09 1.52
CA ALA A 142 26.45 0.49 0.64
C ALA A 142 25.76 1.68 1.32
N LYS A 143 25.49 2.74 0.55
CA LYS A 143 24.72 3.89 1.03
C LYS A 143 23.30 3.45 1.35
N THR A 144 22.81 3.87 2.52
CA THR A 144 21.44 3.64 2.98
C THR A 144 20.77 4.96 3.35
N VAL A 145 19.44 4.93 3.41
CA VAL A 145 18.65 6.02 4.00
C VAL A 145 17.51 5.43 4.82
N ALA A 146 17.37 5.89 6.06
CA ALA A 146 16.20 5.65 6.87
C ALA A 146 15.19 6.78 6.59
N VAL A 147 13.97 6.42 6.22
CA VAL A 147 12.91 7.35 5.81
C VAL A 147 11.71 7.16 6.72
N THR A 148 11.20 8.24 7.32
CA THR A 148 9.90 8.29 7.97
C THR A 148 8.89 8.93 7.01
N TYR A 149 7.75 8.29 6.78
CA TYR A 149 6.78 8.72 5.78
C TYR A 149 5.35 8.48 6.24
N HIS A 150 4.41 9.24 5.68
CA HIS A 150 2.99 8.94 5.74
C HIS A 150 2.53 8.24 4.47
N TYR A 151 1.49 7.40 4.61
CA TYR A 151 0.91 6.69 3.47
C TYR A 151 -0.61 6.60 3.57
N GLN A 152 -1.24 6.35 2.44
CA GLN A 152 -2.65 5.99 2.31
C GLN A 152 -2.79 4.69 1.51
N ILE A 153 -4.00 4.13 1.49
CA ILE A 153 -4.31 3.03 0.57
C ILE A 153 -4.81 3.62 -0.74
N ALA A 154 -4.10 3.31 -1.82
CA ALA A 154 -4.42 3.72 -3.18
C ALA A 154 -4.95 2.56 -4.02
N SER A 155 -5.57 2.90 -5.17
CA SER A 155 -6.19 1.93 -6.10
C SER A 155 -7.20 1.01 -5.40
N VAL A 156 -8.03 1.61 -4.55
CA VAL A 156 -8.99 0.87 -3.73
C VAL A 156 -10.05 0.23 -4.63
N ALA A 157 -10.25 -1.08 -4.48
CA ALA A 157 -11.28 -1.81 -5.18
C ALA A 157 -12.68 -1.34 -4.74
N ASP A 158 -13.61 -1.20 -5.69
CA ASP A 158 -14.95 -0.65 -5.42
C ASP A 158 -15.69 -1.40 -4.31
N TRP A 159 -15.62 -2.73 -4.30
CA TRP A 159 -16.25 -3.59 -3.30
C TRP A 159 -15.77 -3.29 -1.86
N ALA A 160 -14.55 -2.80 -1.70
CA ALA A 160 -13.99 -2.48 -0.39
C ALA A 160 -14.56 -1.19 0.22
N ASN A 161 -15.22 -0.36 -0.58
CA ASN A 161 -15.79 0.91 -0.14
C ASN A 161 -17.20 0.79 0.42
N SER A 162 -17.86 -0.37 0.29
CA SER A 162 -19.24 -0.54 0.76
C SER A 162 -19.34 -0.47 2.28
N PRO A 163 -20.48 0.00 2.81
CA PRO A 163 -20.75 0.02 4.25
C PRO A 163 -20.70 -1.36 4.88
N GLU A 164 -21.20 -2.38 4.17
CA GLU A 164 -21.24 -3.77 4.60
C GLU A 164 -19.84 -4.33 4.81
N MET A 165 -18.94 -4.09 3.86
CA MET A 165 -17.54 -4.50 3.97
C MET A 165 -16.81 -3.78 5.11
N LYS A 166 -17.06 -2.48 5.28
CA LYS A 166 -16.46 -1.70 6.36
C LYS A 166 -16.96 -2.13 7.75
N THR A 167 -18.22 -2.58 7.84
CA THR A 167 -18.78 -3.13 9.07
C THR A 167 -18.19 -4.49 9.38
N ALA A 168 -18.21 -5.41 8.41
CA ALA A 168 -17.75 -6.78 8.59
C ALA A 168 -16.22 -6.90 8.74
N TYR A 169 -15.47 -5.92 8.24
CA TYR A 169 -14.00 -5.86 8.31
C TYR A 169 -13.52 -4.52 8.90
N PRO A 170 -13.54 -4.33 10.23
CA PRO A 170 -13.14 -3.05 10.85
C PRO A 170 -11.71 -2.63 10.53
N GLY A 171 -10.79 -3.58 10.30
CA GLY A 171 -9.42 -3.31 9.86
C GLY A 171 -9.35 -2.67 8.47
N LEU A 172 -10.23 -3.07 7.55
CA LEU A 172 -10.42 -2.45 6.26
C LEU A 172 -10.88 -0.99 6.41
N ALA A 173 -11.93 -0.77 7.21
CA ALA A 173 -12.47 0.57 7.46
C ALA A 173 -11.38 1.51 8.04
N SER A 174 -10.63 1.02 9.03
CA SER A 174 -9.53 1.77 9.65
C SER A 174 -8.43 2.11 8.66
N SER A 175 -8.02 1.15 7.82
CA SER A 175 -6.94 1.36 6.85
C SER A 175 -7.31 2.36 5.75
N LEU A 176 -8.58 2.38 5.30
CA LEU A 176 -9.06 3.31 4.27
C LEU A 176 -9.26 4.74 4.79
N GLY A 177 -9.53 4.91 6.09
CA GLY A 177 -9.78 6.20 6.72
C GLY A 177 -8.54 6.85 7.35
N SER A 178 -7.35 6.27 7.20
CA SER A 178 -6.15 6.70 7.91
C SER A 178 -5.04 7.17 6.97
N ASN A 179 -4.14 8.01 7.52
CA ASN A 179 -2.88 8.40 6.90
C ASN A 179 -1.75 8.20 7.93
N PRO A 180 -1.46 6.93 8.29
CA PRO A 180 -0.50 6.63 9.34
C PRO A 180 0.94 6.90 8.89
N SER A 181 1.83 7.08 9.87
CA SER A 181 3.27 7.13 9.66
C SER A 181 3.87 5.72 9.73
N ASP A 182 4.91 5.48 8.93
CA ASP A 182 5.72 4.26 8.96
C ASP A 182 7.18 4.61 8.61
N ASN A 183 8.07 3.63 8.73
CA ASN A 183 9.49 3.79 8.46
C ASN A 183 9.94 2.78 7.40
N ALA A 184 10.86 3.22 6.55
CA ALA A 184 11.53 2.37 5.57
C ALA A 184 13.04 2.58 5.63
N THR A 185 13.77 1.52 5.34
CA THR A 185 15.19 1.62 4.99
C THR A 185 15.34 1.35 3.51
N LEU A 186 16.01 2.27 2.82
CA LEU A 186 16.35 2.10 1.42
C LEU A 186 17.85 1.92 1.28
N VAL A 187 18.27 1.15 0.28
CA VAL A 187 19.68 0.96 -0.08
C VAL A 187 19.92 1.46 -1.50
N MET A 188 21.04 2.11 -1.73
CA MET A 188 21.44 2.53 -3.07
C MET A 188 21.94 1.31 -3.85
N THR A 189 21.25 0.99 -4.95
CA THR A 189 21.60 -0.10 -5.86
C THR A 189 21.85 0.49 -7.25
N GLY A 190 23.12 0.59 -7.64
CA GLY A 190 23.49 1.35 -8.85
C GLY A 190 23.18 2.83 -8.67
N ASP A 191 22.24 3.35 -9.45
CA ASP A 191 21.81 4.75 -9.49
C ASP A 191 20.40 5.00 -8.89
N HIS A 192 19.78 3.99 -8.29
CA HIS A 192 18.43 4.08 -7.74
C HIS A 192 18.36 3.52 -6.30
N TRP A 193 17.35 3.98 -5.55
CA TRP A 193 17.03 3.48 -4.23
C TRP A 193 16.15 2.24 -4.34
N ALA A 194 16.46 1.23 -3.57
CA ALA A 194 15.65 0.02 -3.41
C ALA A 194 15.21 -0.15 -1.96
N TYR A 195 13.97 -0.60 -1.75
CA TYR A 195 13.44 -0.92 -0.42
C TYR A 195 14.16 -2.13 0.15
N THR A 196 14.62 -2.02 1.40
CA THR A 196 15.12 -3.16 2.19
C THR A 196 14.20 -3.39 3.38
N LYS A 197 14.03 -4.64 3.74
CA LYS A 197 13.20 -5.04 4.86
C LYS A 197 13.92 -4.82 6.18
#